data_3df462fdf7c71067a9fd5f9bd7787fe2
#
_entry.id   3df462fdf7c71067a9fd5f9bd7787fe2
#
_cell.length_a   1.000
_cell.length_b   1.000
_cell.length_c   1.000
_cell.angle_alpha   90.00
_cell.angle_beta   90.00
_cell.angle_gamma   90.00
#
_symmetry.space_group_name_H-M   'P 1'
#
loop_
_entity.id
_entity.type
_entity.pdbx_description
1 polymer ?
#
loop_
_entity_poly.entity_id
_entity_poly.type
_entity_poly.pdbx_seq_one_letter_code
_entity_poly.pdbx_strand_id
1 'polypeptide(L)'
;MRLKSLLAVSLVCWASVAAWGAREWTFPGGTNSTMKVAHDEALNFMDGFKASIRFACDLEKIGNSRFSNLVTKGKDFTDGWSIMVKKDGDLLVYLKGIRGAYRLSEAEIQSNQDTLLEVYVLTNSVRVFVNGREKHAYLYTGRRKMGARPTPMHIGSMGGYPFNGRLYSVRLEPISEVTLPPGGPRPVVIMPAKNQARAEILWQKNICVQEDRYIGWPSVCRLANGDLLAVFSGDRDEHVCPWGKVQMIRSTDNGETWSRPVTIANGPIDDRDAGIVQLPDGEIFVTYFTSLAYRTKKFLTHDWPRTSDQYWWRRHDEKLTDEVRQESVGNFAVRSKDNGRTWSKPEKLSLKGQTPHGPILLRDGSLFQIGRSFTRSGQGKGERGRTIISAERSTDGGRTWEVLCGDIPDTNGENTPDHMFHEPHAVELADGTLIGLVRYHGPDHCMRQTVSRDGGRTWTPMTKTAMIGLPPHLIELPDGKVVNVYGRRHVRPGYGEFAAVSDDRGATWDTANEIALAHGHNGDLGYPASCLLPDGCILTVYYQQPEMDKKPCLMATKWRVK
;
A
#
# COMPACT_ATOMS: atom_id res chain seq x y z
N MET A 1 33.03 11.30 -58.59
CA MET A 1 33.21 10.03 -57.90
C MET A 1 34.11 10.25 -56.70
N ARG A 2 33.54 10.42 -55.52
CA ARG A 2 34.29 10.50 -54.25
C ARG A 2 33.69 9.46 -53.30
N LEU A 3 34.47 8.40 -53.06
CA LEU A 3 34.20 7.43 -52.01
C LEU A 3 34.34 8.12 -50.65
N LYS A 4 33.30 8.09 -49.85
CA LYS A 4 33.39 8.38 -48.41
C LYS A 4 33.65 7.04 -47.71
N SER A 5 34.86 6.88 -47.19
CA SER A 5 35.23 5.79 -46.31
C SER A 5 34.53 5.96 -44.94
N LEU A 6 33.67 5.00 -44.56
CA LEU A 6 33.24 4.81 -43.19
C LEU A 6 34.39 4.17 -42.40
N LEU A 7 35.01 4.95 -41.53
CA LEU A 7 35.84 4.40 -40.46
C LEU A 7 34.93 3.85 -39.37
N ALA A 8 34.82 2.53 -39.34
CA ALA A 8 34.30 1.83 -38.17
C ALA A 8 35.42 1.82 -37.10
N VAL A 9 35.27 2.64 -36.07
CA VAL A 9 36.15 2.58 -34.90
C VAL A 9 35.76 1.34 -34.11
N SER A 10 36.56 0.28 -34.27
CA SER A 10 36.49 -0.92 -33.43
C SER A 10 37.00 -0.54 -32.04
N LEU A 11 36.11 -0.35 -31.08
CA LEU A 11 36.48 -0.24 -29.68
C LEU A 11 36.99 -1.61 -29.19
N VAL A 12 38.27 -1.74 -28.97
CA VAL A 12 38.85 -2.90 -28.28
C VAL A 12 38.64 -2.69 -26.78
N CYS A 13 37.66 -3.37 -26.22
CA CYS A 13 37.52 -3.48 -24.78
C CYS A 13 38.42 -4.59 -24.25
N TRP A 14 39.31 -4.27 -23.34
CA TRP A 14 40.07 -5.27 -22.58
C TRP A 14 39.18 -5.84 -21.47
N ALA A 15 38.86 -7.12 -21.59
CA ALA A 15 38.23 -7.86 -20.48
C ALA A 15 39.33 -8.50 -19.66
N SER A 16 39.55 -8.03 -18.43
CA SER A 16 40.43 -8.70 -17.47
C SER A 16 39.68 -9.89 -16.84
N VAL A 17 40.24 -11.07 -17.00
CA VAL A 17 39.70 -12.31 -16.42
C VAL A 17 40.26 -12.46 -15.00
N ALA A 18 39.50 -12.07 -13.99
CA ALA A 18 39.78 -12.46 -12.62
C ALA A 18 39.16 -13.86 -12.36
N ALA A 19 39.80 -14.66 -11.57
CA ALA A 19 39.43 -16.05 -11.30
C ALA A 19 37.95 -16.19 -10.90
N TRP A 20 37.21 -17.05 -11.60
CA TRP A 20 35.82 -17.45 -11.36
C TRP A 20 34.78 -16.31 -11.17
N GLY A 21 34.33 -15.73 -12.29
CA GLY A 21 32.97 -15.20 -12.40
C GLY A 21 32.78 -13.70 -12.50
N ALA A 22 33.71 -12.82 -12.10
CA ALA A 22 33.53 -11.38 -12.29
C ALA A 22 33.84 -10.95 -13.73
N ARG A 23 32.99 -10.05 -14.29
CA ARG A 23 33.21 -9.42 -15.60
C ARG A 23 33.15 -7.91 -15.44
N GLU A 24 34.09 -7.21 -16.05
CA GLU A 24 34.16 -5.76 -16.02
C GLU A 24 34.35 -5.19 -17.43
N TRP A 25 33.61 -4.14 -17.73
CA TRP A 25 33.69 -3.36 -18.96
C TRP A 25 33.96 -1.91 -18.61
N THR A 26 34.98 -1.32 -19.20
CA THR A 26 35.32 0.09 -19.08
C THR A 26 35.03 0.82 -20.38
N PHE A 27 34.56 2.06 -20.27
CA PHE A 27 34.18 2.87 -21.42
C PHE A 27 35.02 4.15 -21.43
N PRO A 28 35.62 4.53 -22.56
CA PRO A 28 36.53 5.68 -22.65
C PRO A 28 35.82 7.05 -22.59
N GLY A 29 34.74 7.16 -21.85
CA GLY A 29 34.10 8.45 -21.51
C GLY A 29 33.31 9.12 -22.64
N GLY A 30 32.96 8.40 -23.71
CA GLY A 30 32.09 8.90 -24.79
C GLY A 30 30.62 9.04 -24.34
N THR A 31 29.89 10.00 -24.90
CA THR A 31 28.43 10.11 -24.74
C THR A 31 27.72 8.99 -25.48
N ASN A 32 26.62 8.46 -24.89
CA ASN A 32 25.78 7.40 -25.46
C ASN A 32 26.50 6.07 -25.70
N SER A 33 27.41 5.69 -24.80
CA SER A 33 28.12 4.41 -24.86
C SER A 33 27.14 3.24 -24.78
N THR A 34 27.23 2.33 -25.76
CA THR A 34 26.39 1.13 -25.81
C THR A 34 27.22 -0.08 -26.23
N MET A 35 26.90 -1.22 -25.63
CA MET A 35 27.55 -2.48 -25.97
C MET A 35 26.55 -3.63 -25.89
N LYS A 36 26.59 -4.51 -26.89
CA LYS A 36 25.89 -5.79 -26.87
C LYS A 36 26.91 -6.89 -26.57
N VAL A 37 26.74 -7.54 -25.42
CA VAL A 37 27.57 -8.66 -24.98
C VAL A 37 26.88 -9.95 -25.44
N ALA A 38 27.59 -10.82 -26.15
CA ALA A 38 27.07 -12.14 -26.53
C ALA A 38 26.70 -12.95 -25.27
N HIS A 39 25.84 -13.93 -25.46
CA HIS A 39 25.51 -14.82 -24.37
C HIS A 39 26.77 -15.54 -23.84
N ASP A 40 26.96 -15.47 -22.53
CA ASP A 40 27.98 -16.19 -21.78
C ASP A 40 27.29 -16.86 -20.59
N GLU A 41 27.46 -18.16 -20.41
CA GLU A 41 26.87 -18.91 -19.30
C GLU A 41 27.35 -18.39 -17.94
N ALA A 42 28.56 -17.85 -17.86
CA ALA A 42 29.08 -17.21 -16.67
C ALA A 42 28.28 -15.96 -16.22
N LEU A 43 27.44 -15.40 -17.11
CA LEU A 43 26.52 -14.29 -16.81
C LEU A 43 25.12 -14.78 -16.40
N ASN A 44 24.91 -16.08 -16.25
CA ASN A 44 23.71 -16.67 -15.70
C ASN A 44 23.86 -16.81 -14.18
N PHE A 45 23.74 -15.72 -13.45
CA PHE A 45 23.89 -15.68 -12.00
C PHE A 45 22.68 -16.34 -11.31
N MET A 46 22.72 -17.65 -11.17
CA MET A 46 21.60 -18.45 -10.65
C MET A 46 21.27 -18.17 -9.18
N ASP A 47 22.28 -17.84 -8.38
CA ASP A 47 22.16 -17.65 -6.93
C ASP A 47 22.24 -16.18 -6.51
N GLY A 48 22.48 -15.28 -7.44
CA GLY A 48 22.57 -13.84 -7.22
C GLY A 48 23.79 -13.19 -7.85
N PHE A 49 23.77 -11.87 -7.92
CA PHE A 49 24.89 -11.09 -8.47
C PHE A 49 24.97 -9.70 -7.85
N LYS A 50 26.16 -9.12 -7.92
CA LYS A 50 26.38 -7.69 -7.70
C LYS A 50 26.63 -7.02 -9.03
N ALA A 51 25.92 -5.92 -9.30
CA ALA A 51 26.20 -5.00 -10.38
C ALA A 51 26.76 -3.70 -9.81
N SER A 52 27.99 -3.35 -10.19
CA SER A 52 28.60 -2.04 -9.89
C SER A 52 28.68 -1.25 -11.18
N ILE A 53 27.98 -0.13 -11.25
CA ILE A 53 27.84 0.70 -12.45
C ILE A 53 28.24 2.12 -12.13
N ARG A 54 29.27 2.64 -12.80
CA ARG A 54 29.66 4.04 -12.70
C ARG A 54 29.25 4.79 -13.95
N PHE A 55 28.44 5.83 -13.78
CA PHE A 55 27.85 6.57 -14.88
C PHE A 55 27.49 8.01 -14.51
N ALA A 56 27.24 8.84 -15.53
CA ALA A 56 26.52 10.11 -15.40
C ALA A 56 25.42 10.13 -16.46
N CYS A 57 24.16 10.25 -16.03
CA CYS A 57 22.99 10.24 -16.90
C CYS A 57 22.39 11.64 -17.03
N ASP A 58 22.08 12.06 -18.25
CA ASP A 58 21.33 13.30 -18.51
C ASP A 58 19.83 12.99 -18.38
N LEU A 59 19.28 13.25 -17.21
CA LEU A 59 17.88 12.94 -16.89
C LEU A 59 16.91 13.74 -17.76
N GLU A 60 17.26 14.96 -18.17
CA GLU A 60 16.43 15.82 -19.00
C GLU A 60 16.22 15.25 -20.42
N LYS A 61 17.19 14.47 -20.90
CA LYS A 61 17.12 13.80 -22.20
C LYS A 61 16.41 12.45 -22.17
N ILE A 62 15.96 11.99 -21.02
CA ILE A 62 15.11 10.80 -20.94
C ILE A 62 13.75 11.17 -21.54
N GLY A 63 13.49 10.66 -22.74
CA GLY A 63 12.29 10.98 -23.52
C GLY A 63 11.01 10.30 -23.01
N ASN A 64 10.06 10.12 -23.91
CA ASN A 64 8.74 9.53 -23.62
C ASN A 64 8.78 8.09 -23.10
N SER A 65 9.92 7.37 -23.26
CA SER A 65 10.14 6.03 -22.70
C SER A 65 10.14 6.02 -21.17
N ARG A 66 10.29 7.18 -20.52
CA ARG A 66 10.41 7.38 -19.06
C ARG A 66 11.60 6.68 -18.39
N PHE A 67 12.39 5.92 -19.13
CA PHE A 67 13.53 5.15 -18.62
C PHE A 67 14.74 5.28 -19.53
N SER A 68 15.93 5.24 -18.93
CA SER A 68 17.23 5.14 -19.56
C SER A 68 17.89 3.83 -19.11
N ASN A 69 18.24 2.96 -20.04
CA ASN A 69 18.79 1.65 -19.70
C ASN A 69 20.26 1.77 -19.28
N LEU A 70 20.63 1.14 -18.16
CA LEU A 70 22.02 0.97 -17.75
C LEU A 70 22.55 -0.40 -18.16
N VAL A 71 21.89 -1.46 -17.70
CA VAL A 71 22.26 -2.84 -18.03
C VAL A 71 21.00 -3.70 -18.09
N THR A 72 20.89 -4.52 -19.12
CA THR A 72 19.81 -5.50 -19.28
C THR A 72 20.34 -6.81 -19.78
N LYS A 73 19.99 -7.92 -19.14
CA LYS A 73 20.17 -9.28 -19.64
C LYS A 73 18.82 -9.84 -20.03
N GLY A 74 18.62 -10.08 -21.32
CA GLY A 74 17.37 -10.57 -21.85
C GLY A 74 16.80 -9.68 -22.94
N LYS A 75 15.62 -10.04 -23.45
CA LYS A 75 14.89 -9.29 -24.47
C LYS A 75 13.69 -8.62 -23.80
N ASP A 76 13.68 -7.30 -23.83
CA ASP A 76 12.62 -6.47 -23.24
C ASP A 76 12.17 -6.96 -21.84
N PHE A 77 11.39 -6.44 -21.09
CA PHE A 77 10.93 -6.91 -19.76
C PHE A 77 10.29 -8.31 -19.71
N THR A 78 10.38 -9.06 -20.81
CA THR A 78 9.79 -10.41 -20.90
C THR A 78 10.73 -11.51 -20.43
N ASP A 79 12.04 -11.21 -20.27
CA ASP A 79 13.06 -12.22 -20.01
C ASP A 79 14.30 -11.62 -19.32
N GLY A 80 14.83 -12.31 -18.29
CA GLY A 80 16.05 -11.90 -17.61
C GLY A 80 15.86 -10.80 -16.55
N TRP A 81 16.76 -9.80 -16.53
CA TRP A 81 16.76 -8.71 -15.58
C TRP A 81 17.23 -7.39 -16.19
N SER A 82 16.83 -6.26 -15.61
CA SER A 82 17.20 -4.92 -16.09
C SER A 82 17.43 -3.95 -14.94
N ILE A 83 18.41 -3.06 -15.10
CA ILE A 83 18.67 -1.92 -14.21
C ILE A 83 18.57 -0.65 -15.07
N MET A 84 17.66 0.26 -14.71
CA MET A 84 17.35 1.45 -15.48
C MET A 84 17.21 2.67 -14.58
N VAL A 85 17.50 3.87 -15.09
CA VAL A 85 17.26 5.16 -14.44
C VAL A 85 16.00 5.78 -15.04
N LYS A 86 15.18 6.38 -14.20
CA LYS A 86 14.00 7.16 -14.60
C LYS A 86 14.33 8.65 -14.71
N LYS A 87 13.45 9.39 -15.40
CA LYS A 87 13.58 10.83 -15.57
C LYS A 87 13.59 11.60 -14.24
N ASP A 88 12.91 11.10 -13.21
CA ASP A 88 12.84 11.67 -11.86
C ASP A 88 14.04 11.30 -10.95
N GLY A 89 15.07 10.65 -11.50
CA GLY A 89 16.24 10.18 -10.74
C GLY A 89 16.02 8.88 -9.98
N ASP A 90 14.87 8.27 -10.12
CA ASP A 90 14.57 6.96 -9.56
C ASP A 90 15.24 5.83 -10.33
N LEU A 91 15.36 4.67 -9.70
CA LEU A 91 15.79 3.44 -10.34
C LEU A 91 14.64 2.49 -10.59
N LEU A 92 14.77 1.71 -11.63
CA LEU A 92 13.98 0.52 -11.87
C LEU A 92 14.91 -0.68 -11.91
N VAL A 93 14.73 -1.63 -10.99
CA VAL A 93 15.35 -2.94 -11.05
C VAL A 93 14.26 -3.94 -11.40
N TYR A 94 14.36 -4.55 -12.56
CA TYR A 94 13.41 -5.54 -13.02
C TYR A 94 14.05 -6.93 -12.99
N LEU A 95 13.38 -7.90 -12.39
CA LEU A 95 13.80 -9.28 -12.30
C LEU A 95 12.67 -10.18 -12.77
N LYS A 96 12.85 -10.92 -13.85
CA LYS A 96 11.82 -11.85 -14.34
C LYS A 96 11.61 -12.99 -13.35
N GLY A 97 10.33 -13.31 -13.10
CA GLY A 97 9.95 -14.39 -12.20
C GLY A 97 9.92 -13.99 -10.73
N ILE A 98 10.35 -12.78 -10.41
CA ILE A 98 10.13 -12.12 -9.13
C ILE A 98 9.03 -11.08 -9.34
N ARG A 99 8.08 -11.01 -8.42
CA ARG A 99 6.86 -10.21 -8.54
C ARG A 99 7.16 -8.73 -8.76
N GLY A 100 6.96 -8.26 -9.99
CA GLY A 100 7.00 -6.85 -10.34
C GLY A 100 8.38 -6.27 -10.65
N ALA A 101 8.37 -5.14 -11.34
CA ALA A 101 9.52 -4.28 -11.46
C ALA A 101 9.68 -3.47 -10.17
N TYR A 102 10.85 -3.53 -9.55
CA TYR A 102 11.14 -2.77 -8.33
C TYR A 102 11.45 -1.33 -8.71
N ARG A 103 10.52 -0.46 -8.41
CA ARG A 103 10.71 0.98 -8.52
C ARG A 103 11.35 1.47 -7.23
N LEU A 104 12.59 1.90 -7.34
CA LEU A 104 13.35 2.50 -6.23
C LEU A 104 13.26 4.01 -6.38
N SER A 105 12.26 4.57 -5.75
CA SER A 105 11.97 5.99 -5.81
C SER A 105 12.87 6.88 -4.93
N GLU A 106 13.89 6.30 -4.27
CA GLU A 106 14.82 7.00 -3.37
C GLU A 106 16.28 6.91 -3.81
N ALA A 107 16.52 6.52 -5.07
CA ALA A 107 17.89 6.47 -5.58
C ALA A 107 18.51 7.87 -5.63
N GLU A 108 17.69 8.92 -5.79
CA GLU A 108 18.12 10.32 -5.80
C GLU A 108 19.28 10.59 -6.76
N ILE A 109 19.28 9.91 -7.91
CA ILE A 109 20.28 10.11 -8.94
C ILE A 109 20.11 11.51 -9.50
N GLN A 110 21.19 12.28 -9.50
CA GLN A 110 21.20 13.65 -10.00
C GLN A 110 21.64 13.69 -11.47
N SER A 111 21.01 14.58 -12.25
CA SER A 111 21.32 14.74 -13.67
C SER A 111 22.79 15.14 -13.87
N ASN A 112 23.47 14.44 -14.78
CA ASN A 112 24.85 14.68 -15.18
C ASN A 112 25.90 14.57 -14.05
N GLN A 113 25.57 14.01 -12.89
CA GLN A 113 26.52 13.75 -11.82
C GLN A 113 27.15 12.36 -11.96
N ASP A 114 28.46 12.27 -11.67
CA ASP A 114 29.18 11.00 -11.56
C ASP A 114 28.59 10.18 -10.41
N THR A 115 28.02 9.05 -10.74
CA THR A 115 27.29 8.20 -9.81
C THR A 115 27.87 6.78 -9.84
N LEU A 116 28.23 6.27 -8.67
CA LEU A 116 28.50 4.85 -8.46
C LEU A 116 27.23 4.19 -7.92
N LEU A 117 26.64 3.33 -8.73
CA LEU A 117 25.48 2.53 -8.37
C LEU A 117 25.91 1.08 -8.12
N GLU A 118 25.57 0.54 -6.97
CA GLU A 118 25.78 -0.87 -6.66
C GLU A 118 24.43 -1.53 -6.36
N VAL A 119 24.09 -2.54 -7.15
CA VAL A 119 22.86 -3.32 -7.01
C VAL A 119 23.21 -4.76 -6.67
N TYR A 120 22.84 -5.18 -5.48
CA TYR A 120 22.99 -6.55 -5.02
C TYR A 120 21.67 -7.27 -5.25
N VAL A 121 21.67 -8.25 -6.14
CA VAL A 121 20.52 -9.12 -6.38
C VAL A 121 20.83 -10.47 -5.75
N LEU A 122 20.11 -10.80 -4.71
CA LEU A 122 20.27 -12.03 -3.93
C LEU A 122 19.10 -12.99 -4.19
N THR A 123 19.17 -14.18 -3.65
CA THR A 123 18.08 -15.17 -3.82
C THR A 123 16.75 -14.77 -3.18
N ASN A 124 16.79 -13.83 -2.24
CA ASN A 124 15.63 -13.36 -1.47
C ASN A 124 15.53 -11.83 -1.37
N SER A 125 16.47 -11.08 -1.93
CA SER A 125 16.47 -9.62 -1.78
C SER A 125 17.19 -8.89 -2.91
N VAL A 126 16.86 -7.60 -3.06
CA VAL A 126 17.62 -6.62 -3.83
C VAL A 126 18.04 -5.51 -2.88
N ARG A 127 19.35 -5.17 -2.85
CA ARG A 127 19.85 -4.01 -2.12
C ARG A 127 20.51 -3.04 -3.08
N VAL A 128 20.33 -1.77 -2.86
CA VAL A 128 20.83 -0.72 -3.74
C VAL A 128 21.58 0.33 -2.94
N PHE A 129 22.79 0.62 -3.41
CA PHE A 129 23.66 1.66 -2.86
C PHE A 129 23.94 2.69 -3.95
N VAL A 130 23.87 3.95 -3.60
CA VAL A 130 24.26 5.07 -4.46
C VAL A 130 25.37 5.84 -3.76
N ASN A 131 26.53 5.92 -4.41
CA ASN A 131 27.73 6.56 -3.87
C ASN A 131 28.08 6.06 -2.45
N GLY A 132 28.00 4.73 -2.26
CA GLY A 132 28.31 4.05 -1.01
C GLY A 132 27.24 4.15 0.09
N ARG A 133 26.15 4.86 -0.14
CA ARG A 133 25.01 4.92 0.80
C ARG A 133 23.94 3.95 0.37
N GLU A 134 23.50 3.09 1.29
CA GLU A 134 22.33 2.26 1.04
C GLU A 134 21.08 3.13 0.91
N LYS A 135 20.41 3.01 -0.22
CA LYS A 135 19.20 3.75 -0.53
C LYS A 135 17.96 2.88 -0.39
N HIS A 136 18.09 1.59 -0.65
CA HIS A 136 16.95 0.68 -0.59
C HIS A 136 17.40 -0.76 -0.39
N ALA A 137 16.61 -1.50 0.40
CA ALA A 137 16.63 -2.95 0.44
C ALA A 137 15.22 -3.47 0.21
N TYR A 138 15.05 -4.35 -0.77
CA TYR A 138 13.78 -5.01 -1.06
C TYR A 138 13.93 -6.51 -0.84
N LEU A 139 13.03 -7.08 -0.03
CA LEU A 139 12.98 -8.52 0.23
C LEU A 139 11.82 -9.13 -0.54
N TYR A 140 12.02 -10.32 -1.05
CA TYR A 140 10.98 -11.09 -1.71
C TYR A 140 10.90 -12.49 -1.12
N THR A 141 9.69 -12.98 -0.94
CA THR A 141 9.45 -14.31 -0.38
C THR A 141 9.72 -15.41 -1.41
N GLY A 142 10.47 -16.41 -0.99
CA GLY A 142 10.74 -17.62 -1.76
C GLY A 142 12.07 -17.58 -2.54
N ARG A 143 12.88 -18.63 -2.36
CA ARG A 143 14.07 -18.88 -3.17
C ARG A 143 13.66 -19.11 -4.62
N ARG A 144 13.97 -18.18 -5.52
CA ARG A 144 13.82 -18.39 -6.96
C ARG A 144 15.17 -18.29 -7.62
N LYS A 145 15.54 -19.37 -8.30
CA LYS A 145 16.66 -19.34 -9.23
C LYS A 145 16.28 -18.44 -10.40
N MET A 146 17.08 -17.43 -10.69
CA MET A 146 16.95 -16.66 -11.91
C MET A 146 17.18 -17.60 -13.09
N GLY A 147 16.20 -17.70 -14.00
CA GLY A 147 16.26 -18.65 -15.11
C GLY A 147 17.46 -18.36 -16.01
N ALA A 148 18.27 -19.37 -16.27
CA ALA A 148 19.31 -19.33 -17.28
C ALA A 148 18.66 -19.36 -18.66
N ARG A 149 18.78 -18.26 -19.43
CA ARG A 149 18.40 -18.25 -20.85
C ARG A 149 19.55 -17.75 -21.70
N PRO A 150 19.75 -18.32 -22.90
CA PRO A 150 20.81 -17.94 -23.82
C PRO A 150 20.49 -16.62 -24.53
N THR A 151 20.30 -15.54 -23.73
CA THR A 151 19.99 -14.22 -24.25
C THR A 151 21.18 -13.29 -24.11
N PRO A 152 21.42 -12.35 -25.07
CA PRO A 152 22.49 -11.38 -24.95
C PRO A 152 22.26 -10.40 -23.81
N MET A 153 23.32 -9.74 -23.36
CA MET A 153 23.25 -8.63 -22.43
C MET A 153 23.50 -7.32 -23.18
N HIS A 154 22.78 -6.28 -22.78
CA HIS A 154 22.93 -4.93 -23.31
C HIS A 154 23.42 -4.01 -22.18
N ILE A 155 24.49 -3.31 -22.40
CA ILE A 155 25.03 -2.27 -21.53
C ILE A 155 24.82 -0.93 -22.23
N GLY A 156 24.20 0.04 -21.55
CA GLY A 156 23.76 1.27 -22.18
C GLY A 156 22.43 1.08 -22.94
N SER A 157 22.25 1.73 -24.09
CA SER A 157 20.97 1.73 -24.82
C SER A 157 20.51 0.32 -25.21
N MET A 158 19.19 0.10 -25.09
CA MET A 158 18.55 -1.13 -25.54
C MET A 158 17.15 -0.80 -26.10
N GLY A 159 16.91 -1.15 -27.38
CA GLY A 159 15.60 -0.99 -28.03
C GLY A 159 15.02 0.43 -27.87
N GLY A 160 13.82 0.53 -27.33
CA GLY A 160 13.16 1.82 -27.07
C GLY A 160 13.66 2.58 -25.82
N TYR A 161 14.73 2.11 -25.15
CA TYR A 161 15.26 2.69 -23.91
C TYR A 161 16.70 3.18 -24.10
N PRO A 162 16.91 4.34 -24.74
CA PRO A 162 18.24 4.88 -24.98
C PRO A 162 18.91 5.29 -23.67
N PHE A 163 20.21 5.04 -23.56
CA PHE A 163 21.02 5.61 -22.50
C PHE A 163 21.52 7.00 -22.93
N ASN A 164 21.16 8.01 -22.20
CA ASN A 164 21.56 9.40 -22.45
C ASN A 164 22.56 9.85 -21.39
N GLY A 165 23.84 9.71 -21.67
CA GLY A 165 24.87 10.08 -20.70
C GLY A 165 26.23 9.47 -20.98
N ARG A 166 27.06 9.44 -19.96
CA ARG A 166 28.39 8.82 -19.99
C ARG A 166 28.38 7.58 -19.10
N LEU A 167 28.80 6.46 -19.63
CA LEU A 167 29.06 5.24 -18.89
C LEU A 167 30.58 5.11 -18.71
N TYR A 168 31.03 4.89 -17.47
CA TYR A 168 32.45 4.78 -17.16
C TYR A 168 32.87 3.33 -16.97
N SER A 169 32.13 2.59 -16.17
CA SER A 169 32.38 1.16 -15.96
C SER A 169 31.10 0.41 -15.58
N VAL A 170 31.06 -0.86 -15.95
CA VAL A 170 30.08 -1.84 -15.48
C VAL A 170 30.83 -3.08 -15.05
N ARG A 171 30.64 -3.50 -13.81
CA ARG A 171 31.18 -4.74 -13.27
C ARG A 171 30.05 -5.61 -12.76
N LEU A 172 30.02 -6.85 -13.18
CA LEU A 172 29.11 -7.88 -12.72
C LEU A 172 29.89 -9.00 -12.07
N GLU A 173 29.50 -9.39 -10.89
CA GLU A 173 30.14 -10.47 -10.14
C GLU A 173 29.09 -11.37 -9.50
N PRO A 174 29.29 -12.71 -9.50
CA PRO A 174 28.41 -13.62 -8.78
C PRO A 174 28.56 -13.39 -7.27
N ILE A 175 27.47 -13.55 -6.55
CA ILE A 175 27.46 -13.56 -5.10
C ILE A 175 27.07 -14.95 -4.66
N SER A 176 28.02 -15.69 -4.06
CA SER A 176 27.78 -17.05 -3.54
C SER A 176 27.52 -17.08 -2.04
N GLU A 177 28.05 -16.13 -1.30
CA GLU A 177 27.79 -15.91 0.13
C GLU A 177 27.86 -14.39 0.40
N VAL A 178 27.00 -13.97 1.30
CA VAL A 178 26.75 -12.55 1.54
C VAL A 178 27.83 -11.97 2.43
N THR A 179 28.98 -11.59 1.88
CA THR A 179 29.75 -10.48 2.45
C THR A 179 29.09 -9.18 1.98
N LEU A 180 27.90 -8.91 2.48
CA LEU A 180 27.33 -7.58 2.37
C LEU A 180 28.31 -6.62 3.06
N PRO A 181 28.54 -5.40 2.52
CA PRO A 181 29.21 -4.37 3.26
C PRO A 181 28.58 -4.32 4.66
N PRO A 182 29.34 -4.12 5.73
CA PRO A 182 28.79 -4.02 7.08
C PRO A 182 27.60 -3.08 7.00
N GLY A 183 26.41 -3.63 7.30
CA GLY A 183 25.16 -3.03 6.90
C GLY A 183 25.10 -1.56 7.23
N GLY A 184 24.74 -0.77 6.22
CA GLY A 184 24.04 0.46 6.50
C GLY A 184 22.92 0.12 7.48
N PRO A 185 22.41 1.03 8.27
CA PRO A 185 21.42 0.72 9.27
C PRO A 185 20.34 -0.10 8.58
N ARG A 186 20.09 -1.33 9.07
CA ARG A 186 18.82 -2.00 8.76
C ARG A 186 17.80 -0.91 8.91
N PRO A 187 16.83 -0.74 7.98
CA PRO A 187 15.78 0.20 8.25
C PRO A 187 15.18 -0.24 9.58
N VAL A 188 15.67 0.37 10.62
CA VAL A 188 15.11 0.25 11.95
C VAL A 188 13.72 0.82 11.74
N VAL A 189 12.68 0.14 12.19
CA VAL A 189 11.41 0.79 12.43
C VAL A 189 11.76 1.96 13.32
N ILE A 190 11.84 3.16 12.73
CA ILE A 190 12.18 4.35 13.49
C ILE A 190 10.94 4.58 14.34
N MET A 191 11.05 4.22 15.62
CA MET A 191 10.01 4.53 16.58
C MET A 191 9.76 6.04 16.52
N PRO A 192 8.50 6.47 16.43
CA PRO A 192 8.20 7.89 16.47
C PRO A 192 8.80 8.53 17.71
N ALA A 193 9.20 9.78 17.61
CA ALA A 193 9.70 10.51 18.76
C ALA A 193 8.66 10.43 19.89
N LYS A 194 9.09 10.05 21.10
CA LYS A 194 8.18 9.90 22.24
C LYS A 194 7.42 11.18 22.54
N ASN A 195 8.14 12.30 22.54
CA ASN A 195 7.58 13.63 22.76
C ASN A 195 7.58 14.41 21.44
N GLN A 196 6.39 14.71 20.95
CA GLN A 196 6.16 15.55 19.78
C GLN A 196 5.42 16.83 20.23
N ALA A 197 5.36 17.85 19.35
CA ALA A 197 4.73 19.14 19.70
C ALA A 197 3.29 18.95 20.22
N ARG A 198 2.50 18.12 19.52
CA ARG A 198 1.08 17.89 19.80
C ARG A 198 0.76 16.58 20.51
N ALA A 199 1.75 15.71 20.75
CA ALA A 199 1.47 14.39 21.33
C ALA A 199 2.59 13.82 22.17
N GLU A 200 2.21 12.89 23.05
CA GLU A 200 3.10 11.97 23.73
C GLU A 200 2.79 10.55 23.28
N ILE A 201 3.79 9.83 22.75
CA ILE A 201 3.70 8.41 22.41
C ILE A 201 4.10 7.59 23.64
N LEU A 202 3.18 6.81 24.17
CA LEU A 202 3.45 5.97 25.33
C LEU A 202 4.16 4.68 24.92
N TRP A 203 3.61 4.00 23.93
CA TRP A 203 4.22 2.81 23.34
C TRP A 203 3.68 2.51 21.93
N GLN A 204 4.43 1.70 21.20
CA GLN A 204 4.08 1.10 19.92
C GLN A 204 4.47 -0.38 19.96
N LYS A 205 3.60 -1.28 19.52
CA LYS A 205 3.88 -2.72 19.51
C LYS A 205 3.04 -3.49 18.48
N ASN A 206 3.51 -4.70 18.14
CA ASN A 206 2.71 -5.66 17.39
C ASN A 206 1.62 -6.22 18.31
N ILE A 207 0.39 -6.31 17.81
CA ILE A 207 -0.76 -6.84 18.55
C ILE A 207 -1.34 -8.11 17.96
N CYS A 208 -1.06 -8.39 16.68
CA CYS A 208 -1.40 -9.65 16.04
C CYS A 208 -0.44 -9.92 14.88
N VAL A 209 0.21 -11.06 14.91
CA VAL A 209 1.06 -11.59 13.84
C VAL A 209 0.52 -12.96 13.44
N GLN A 210 0.31 -13.18 12.14
CA GLN A 210 0.04 -14.48 11.58
C GLN A 210 1.22 -14.85 10.69
N GLU A 211 2.00 -15.83 11.10
CA GLU A 211 3.20 -16.23 10.37
C GLU A 211 2.86 -16.64 8.93
N ASP A 212 3.61 -16.10 7.97
CA ASP A 212 3.42 -16.31 6.53
C ASP A 212 2.05 -15.91 5.97
N ARG A 213 1.19 -15.25 6.75
CA ARG A 213 -0.12 -14.76 6.31
C ARG A 213 -0.17 -13.24 6.28
N TYR A 214 -0.88 -12.72 5.30
CA TYR A 214 -1.18 -11.30 5.19
C TYR A 214 -2.42 -10.97 6.02
N ILE A 215 -2.33 -9.95 6.87
CA ILE A 215 -3.47 -9.41 7.62
C ILE A 215 -3.48 -7.89 7.53
N GLY A 216 -4.66 -7.27 7.55
CA GLY A 216 -4.74 -5.83 7.39
C GLY A 216 -6.15 -5.26 7.58
N TRP A 217 -6.26 -3.96 7.38
CA TRP A 217 -7.49 -3.17 7.43
C TRP A 217 -8.24 -3.34 8.76
N PRO A 218 -7.59 -3.02 9.90
CA PRO A 218 -8.24 -3.17 11.19
C PRO A 218 -9.22 -2.04 11.50
N SER A 219 -10.20 -2.37 12.32
CA SER A 219 -11.01 -1.41 13.08
C SER A 219 -11.06 -1.82 14.55
N VAL A 220 -11.24 -0.87 15.46
CA VAL A 220 -11.24 -1.12 16.89
C VAL A 220 -12.45 -0.46 17.57
N CYS A 221 -13.05 -1.18 18.52
CA CYS A 221 -14.11 -0.67 19.37
C CYS A 221 -13.81 -0.99 20.83
N ARG A 222 -14.06 -0.02 21.72
CA ARG A 222 -14.08 -0.24 23.16
C ARG A 222 -15.51 -0.52 23.57
N LEU A 223 -15.74 -1.70 24.14
CA LEU A 223 -17.04 -2.15 24.62
C LEU A 223 -17.40 -1.49 25.95
N ALA A 224 -18.69 -1.47 26.29
CA ALA A 224 -19.21 -0.94 27.56
C ALA A 224 -18.64 -1.66 28.81
N ASN A 225 -18.26 -2.95 28.67
CA ASN A 225 -17.60 -3.70 29.74
C ASN A 225 -16.09 -3.39 29.87
N GLY A 226 -15.54 -2.52 29.02
CA GLY A 226 -14.15 -2.11 29.03
C GLY A 226 -13.23 -2.91 28.10
N ASP A 227 -13.65 -4.04 27.57
CA ASP A 227 -12.87 -4.82 26.61
C ASP A 227 -12.66 -4.02 25.31
N LEU A 228 -11.55 -4.27 24.66
CA LEU A 228 -11.28 -3.79 23.31
C LEU A 228 -11.41 -4.97 22.33
N LEU A 229 -12.14 -4.75 21.25
CA LEU A 229 -12.17 -5.68 20.12
C LEU A 229 -11.56 -5.00 18.89
N ALA A 230 -10.58 -5.64 18.27
CA ALA A 230 -10.09 -5.26 16.96
C ALA A 230 -10.51 -6.32 15.93
N VAL A 231 -11.22 -5.88 14.89
CA VAL A 231 -11.63 -6.71 13.76
C VAL A 231 -10.81 -6.35 12.53
N PHE A 232 -10.53 -7.33 11.67
CA PHE A 232 -9.65 -7.13 10.54
C PHE A 232 -9.83 -8.22 9.47
N SER A 233 -9.30 -7.97 8.27
CA SER A 233 -9.18 -8.99 7.24
C SER A 233 -7.95 -9.83 7.49
N GLY A 234 -8.12 -11.12 7.72
CA GLY A 234 -7.06 -12.02 8.11
C GLY A 234 -6.96 -13.29 7.28
N ASP A 235 -5.96 -14.12 7.62
CA ASP A 235 -5.66 -15.41 6.99
C ASP A 235 -5.56 -15.34 5.46
N ARG A 236 -4.88 -14.33 4.95
CA ARG A 236 -4.76 -14.02 3.53
C ARG A 236 -3.40 -14.44 3.00
N ASP A 237 -3.33 -14.74 1.71
CA ASP A 237 -2.04 -14.94 1.05
C ASP A 237 -1.39 -13.59 0.72
N GLU A 238 -2.21 -12.62 0.26
CA GLU A 238 -1.75 -11.35 -0.26
C GLU A 238 -2.80 -10.25 -0.03
N HIS A 239 -2.47 -9.02 -0.39
CA HIS A 239 -3.37 -7.87 -0.36
C HIS A 239 -4.73 -8.13 -1.02
N VAL A 240 -4.74 -8.85 -2.13
CA VAL A 240 -5.95 -9.42 -2.76
C VAL A 240 -5.88 -10.93 -2.61
N CYS A 241 -6.97 -11.57 -2.16
CA CYS A 241 -6.97 -13.00 -1.87
C CYS A 241 -8.41 -13.54 -1.99
N PRO A 242 -8.66 -14.71 -2.62
CA PRO A 242 -10.01 -15.23 -2.80
C PRO A 242 -10.68 -15.75 -1.53
N TRP A 243 -9.96 -15.93 -0.44
CA TRP A 243 -10.44 -16.49 0.84
C TRP A 243 -10.05 -15.67 2.06
N GLY A 244 -9.94 -14.35 1.91
CA GLY A 244 -9.81 -13.47 3.05
C GLY A 244 -10.99 -13.65 4.02
N LYS A 245 -10.72 -13.59 5.33
CA LYS A 245 -11.70 -13.82 6.39
C LYS A 245 -11.80 -12.59 7.27
N VAL A 246 -12.96 -12.40 7.88
CA VAL A 246 -13.08 -11.44 8.99
C VAL A 246 -12.64 -12.15 10.28
N GLN A 247 -11.62 -11.60 10.89
CA GLN A 247 -11.07 -12.09 12.15
C GLN A 247 -11.14 -11.02 13.24
N MET A 248 -11.03 -11.44 14.48
CA MET A 248 -11.09 -10.58 15.67
C MET A 248 -10.03 -10.98 16.68
N ILE A 249 -9.44 -10.00 17.36
CA ILE A 249 -8.65 -10.15 18.59
C ILE A 249 -9.27 -9.31 19.71
N ARG A 250 -9.05 -9.71 20.96
CA ARG A 250 -9.57 -9.07 22.16
C ARG A 250 -8.45 -8.66 23.09
N SER A 251 -8.61 -7.50 23.73
CA SER A 251 -7.84 -7.08 24.89
C SER A 251 -8.77 -6.76 26.06
N THR A 252 -8.38 -7.17 27.27
CA THR A 252 -9.10 -6.89 28.53
C THR A 252 -8.30 -5.97 29.47
N ASP A 253 -7.18 -5.43 28.99
CA ASP A 253 -6.22 -4.63 29.75
C ASP A 253 -5.83 -3.33 29.04
N ASN A 254 -6.81 -2.69 28.39
CA ASN A 254 -6.63 -1.44 27.64
C ASN A 254 -5.53 -1.51 26.55
N GLY A 255 -5.43 -2.65 25.85
CA GLY A 255 -4.55 -2.84 24.70
C GLY A 255 -3.14 -3.30 25.07
N GLU A 256 -2.86 -3.59 26.35
CA GLU A 256 -1.52 -4.08 26.73
C GLU A 256 -1.25 -5.48 26.21
N THR A 257 -2.22 -6.38 26.28
CA THR A 257 -2.14 -7.73 25.70
C THR A 257 -3.37 -8.04 24.85
N TRP A 258 -3.21 -8.96 23.90
CA TRP A 258 -4.26 -9.34 22.97
C TRP A 258 -4.36 -10.87 22.82
N SER A 259 -5.58 -11.34 22.60
CA SER A 259 -5.87 -12.73 22.36
C SER A 259 -5.31 -13.21 21.01
N ARG A 260 -5.29 -14.52 20.81
CA ARG A 260 -5.14 -15.10 19.46
C ARG A 260 -6.32 -14.69 18.59
N PRO A 261 -6.13 -14.61 17.25
CA PRO A 261 -7.21 -14.28 16.32
C PRO A 261 -8.27 -15.39 16.26
N VAL A 262 -9.53 -14.97 16.20
CA VAL A 262 -10.70 -15.83 16.01
C VAL A 262 -11.40 -15.41 14.73
N THR A 263 -11.73 -16.37 13.86
CA THR A 263 -12.52 -16.11 12.65
C THR A 263 -13.99 -15.93 13.03
N ILE A 264 -14.57 -14.79 12.65
CA ILE A 264 -15.97 -14.45 12.94
C ILE A 264 -16.86 -14.45 11.70
N ALA A 265 -16.27 -14.30 10.50
CA ALA A 265 -16.93 -14.53 9.22
C ALA A 265 -15.94 -15.12 8.22
N ASN A 266 -16.46 -15.98 7.33
CA ASN A 266 -15.69 -16.62 6.28
C ASN A 266 -16.65 -17.00 5.14
N GLY A 267 -16.75 -16.12 4.14
CA GLY A 267 -17.56 -16.32 2.95
C GLY A 267 -16.87 -17.16 1.88
N PRO A 268 -17.56 -17.40 0.75
CA PRO A 268 -16.98 -18.13 -0.38
C PRO A 268 -16.01 -17.30 -1.23
N ILE A 269 -15.97 -15.98 -1.03
CA ILE A 269 -15.09 -15.04 -1.73
C ILE A 269 -14.38 -14.14 -0.72
N ASP A 270 -13.56 -13.20 -1.18
CA ASP A 270 -12.74 -12.32 -0.36
C ASP A 270 -13.55 -11.43 0.58
N ASP A 271 -13.60 -11.73 1.88
CA ASP A 271 -14.18 -10.88 2.93
C ASP A 271 -13.17 -9.81 3.34
N ARG A 272 -13.61 -8.51 3.33
CA ARG A 272 -12.70 -7.38 3.44
C ARG A 272 -13.20 -6.27 4.34
N ASP A 273 -12.23 -5.53 4.90
CA ASP A 273 -12.39 -4.21 5.51
C ASP A 273 -13.52 -4.18 6.55
N ALA A 274 -13.29 -4.87 7.65
CA ALA A 274 -14.29 -5.01 8.70
C ALA A 274 -14.35 -3.75 9.57
N GLY A 275 -15.58 -3.23 9.77
CA GLY A 275 -15.90 -2.18 10.74
C GLY A 275 -16.62 -2.75 11.95
N ILE A 276 -16.49 -2.14 13.13
CA ILE A 276 -17.09 -2.60 14.38
C ILE A 276 -17.69 -1.46 15.18
N VAL A 277 -18.88 -1.69 15.72
CA VAL A 277 -19.55 -0.80 16.67
C VAL A 277 -20.34 -1.61 17.68
N GLN A 278 -20.46 -1.10 18.92
CA GLN A 278 -21.39 -1.64 19.90
C GLN A 278 -22.65 -0.77 19.92
N LEU A 279 -23.83 -1.40 19.79
CA LEU A 279 -25.13 -0.76 19.83
C LEU A 279 -25.53 -0.42 21.29
N PRO A 280 -26.51 0.48 21.52
CA PRO A 280 -26.96 0.87 22.85
C PRO A 280 -27.49 -0.28 23.71
N ASP A 281 -28.02 -1.33 23.10
CA ASP A 281 -28.50 -2.54 23.77
C ASP A 281 -27.38 -3.53 24.12
N GLY A 282 -26.12 -3.20 23.78
CA GLY A 282 -24.94 -4.02 24.02
C GLY A 282 -24.63 -5.00 22.87
N GLU A 283 -25.48 -5.15 21.87
CA GLU A 283 -25.18 -5.99 20.70
C GLU A 283 -23.97 -5.41 19.95
N ILE A 284 -23.02 -6.26 19.61
CA ILE A 284 -21.88 -5.88 18.77
C ILE A 284 -22.26 -6.13 17.30
N PHE A 285 -22.05 -5.12 16.47
CA PHE A 285 -22.34 -5.13 15.06
C PHE A 285 -21.03 -4.96 14.28
N VAL A 286 -20.67 -5.97 13.49
CA VAL A 286 -19.47 -5.97 12.63
C VAL A 286 -19.91 -6.02 11.18
N THR A 287 -19.58 -4.98 10.42
CA THR A 287 -19.82 -4.93 8.98
C THR A 287 -18.56 -5.27 8.21
N TYR A 288 -18.70 -5.80 7.01
CA TYR A 288 -17.63 -6.00 6.04
C TYR A 288 -18.20 -6.04 4.63
N PHE A 289 -17.35 -5.82 3.64
CA PHE A 289 -17.76 -6.04 2.26
C PHE A 289 -16.97 -7.19 1.63
N THR A 290 -17.47 -7.69 0.54
CA THR A 290 -16.88 -8.80 -0.19
C THR A 290 -16.39 -8.36 -1.57
N SER A 291 -15.41 -9.04 -2.12
CA SER A 291 -14.75 -8.61 -3.36
C SER A 291 -14.38 -9.76 -4.27
N LEU A 292 -14.54 -9.54 -5.58
CA LEU A 292 -14.02 -10.40 -6.65
C LEU A 292 -12.78 -9.80 -7.31
N ALA A 293 -12.06 -8.88 -6.64
CA ALA A 293 -10.87 -8.22 -7.18
C ALA A 293 -9.77 -9.21 -7.60
N TYR A 294 -9.69 -10.39 -6.97
CA TYR A 294 -8.78 -11.47 -7.35
C TYR A 294 -9.07 -12.05 -8.74
N ARG A 295 -10.26 -11.83 -9.32
CA ARG A 295 -10.66 -12.26 -10.67
C ARG A 295 -10.25 -11.29 -11.77
N THR A 296 -9.62 -10.16 -11.46
CA THR A 296 -9.17 -9.23 -12.51
C THR A 296 -8.12 -9.89 -13.40
N LYS A 297 -8.03 -9.45 -14.67
CA LYS A 297 -7.05 -9.98 -15.63
C LYS A 297 -5.64 -10.04 -15.04
N LYS A 298 -5.28 -9.06 -14.23
CA LYS A 298 -3.99 -9.00 -13.54
C LYS A 298 -3.69 -10.25 -12.70
N PHE A 299 -4.67 -10.88 -12.12
CA PHE A 299 -4.50 -12.04 -11.22
C PHE A 299 -4.84 -13.39 -11.86
N LEU A 300 -5.61 -13.42 -12.95
CA LEU A 300 -6.06 -14.66 -13.57
C LEU A 300 -5.40 -14.96 -14.93
N THR A 301 -4.76 -13.99 -15.58
CA THR A 301 -4.14 -14.22 -16.90
C THR A 301 -2.76 -14.87 -16.80
N HIS A 302 -2.34 -15.51 -17.89
CA HIS A 302 -1.08 -16.27 -18.01
C HIS A 302 0.19 -15.43 -17.84
N ASP A 303 0.08 -14.10 -17.85
CA ASP A 303 1.23 -13.18 -17.80
C ASP A 303 1.71 -12.87 -16.38
N TRP A 304 0.98 -13.29 -15.37
CA TRP A 304 1.39 -13.17 -13.99
C TRP A 304 2.27 -14.35 -13.59
N PRO A 305 3.37 -14.16 -12.85
CA PRO A 305 4.23 -15.26 -12.46
C PRO A 305 3.39 -16.33 -11.74
N ARG A 306 3.51 -17.58 -12.20
CA ARG A 306 2.82 -18.74 -11.64
C ARG A 306 3.37 -19.05 -10.26
N THR A 307 2.87 -18.34 -9.25
CA THR A 307 3.11 -18.73 -7.85
C THR A 307 2.22 -19.94 -7.50
N SER A 308 2.63 -20.75 -6.54
CA SER A 308 1.78 -21.80 -5.99
C SER A 308 0.41 -21.27 -5.58
N ASP A 309 0.37 -20.06 -5.04
CA ASP A 309 -0.84 -19.40 -4.53
C ASP A 309 -1.85 -19.14 -5.65
N GLN A 310 -1.43 -18.65 -6.81
CA GLN A 310 -2.33 -18.41 -7.93
C GLN A 310 -2.91 -19.68 -8.55
N TYR A 311 -2.21 -20.82 -8.46
CA TYR A 311 -2.78 -22.10 -8.82
C TYR A 311 -3.98 -22.41 -7.90
N TRP A 312 -3.83 -22.25 -6.59
CA TRP A 312 -4.88 -22.49 -5.62
C TRP A 312 -6.02 -21.50 -5.72
N TRP A 313 -5.74 -20.23 -6.05
CA TRP A 313 -6.75 -19.21 -6.29
C TRP A 313 -7.68 -19.58 -7.45
N ARG A 314 -7.12 -20.06 -8.56
CA ARG A 314 -7.91 -20.56 -9.69
C ARG A 314 -8.73 -21.78 -9.32
N ARG A 315 -8.12 -22.74 -8.64
CA ARG A 315 -8.84 -23.95 -8.20
C ARG A 315 -9.98 -23.63 -7.23
N HIS A 316 -9.84 -22.59 -6.43
CA HIS A 316 -10.92 -22.08 -5.58
C HIS A 316 -12.01 -21.43 -6.43
N ASP A 317 -11.66 -20.51 -7.33
CA ASP A 317 -12.63 -19.82 -8.18
C ASP A 317 -13.42 -20.76 -9.10
N GLU A 318 -12.76 -21.82 -9.63
CA GLU A 318 -13.39 -22.86 -10.46
C GLU A 318 -14.50 -23.63 -9.73
N LYS A 319 -14.47 -23.68 -8.40
CA LYS A 319 -15.50 -24.36 -7.58
C LYS A 319 -16.76 -23.50 -7.39
N LEU A 320 -16.68 -22.21 -7.66
CA LEU A 320 -17.77 -21.28 -7.46
C LEU A 320 -18.61 -21.16 -8.73
N THR A 321 -19.92 -21.24 -8.60
CA THR A 321 -20.84 -20.91 -9.71
C THR A 321 -21.00 -19.38 -9.83
N ASP A 322 -21.55 -18.90 -10.94
CA ASP A 322 -21.80 -17.47 -11.12
C ASP A 322 -22.88 -16.96 -10.17
N GLU A 323 -23.87 -17.80 -9.84
CA GLU A 323 -24.90 -17.50 -8.85
C GLU A 323 -24.28 -17.26 -7.47
N VAL A 324 -23.41 -18.19 -7.00
CA VAL A 324 -22.71 -18.05 -5.72
C VAL A 324 -21.87 -16.77 -5.70
N ARG A 325 -21.17 -16.42 -6.79
CA ARG A 325 -20.41 -15.17 -6.87
C ARG A 325 -21.30 -13.94 -6.75
N GLN A 326 -22.44 -13.91 -7.48
CA GLN A 326 -23.37 -12.78 -7.45
C GLN A 326 -24.03 -12.60 -6.08
N GLU A 327 -24.44 -13.68 -5.45
CA GLU A 327 -25.04 -13.67 -4.11
C GLU A 327 -24.04 -13.24 -3.04
N SER A 328 -22.77 -13.63 -3.22
CA SER A 328 -21.70 -13.35 -2.26
C SER A 328 -21.13 -11.94 -2.35
N VAL A 329 -21.35 -11.18 -3.43
CA VAL A 329 -20.89 -9.80 -3.54
C VAL A 329 -21.86 -8.86 -2.82
N GLY A 330 -21.32 -7.99 -1.95
CA GLY A 330 -22.09 -6.96 -1.25
C GLY A 330 -21.50 -6.58 0.08
N ASN A 331 -22.30 -5.86 0.87
CA ASN A 331 -22.04 -5.57 2.27
C ASN A 331 -22.72 -6.62 3.14
N PHE A 332 -22.03 -7.08 4.14
CA PHE A 332 -22.48 -8.11 5.07
C PHE A 332 -22.25 -7.68 6.50
N ALA A 333 -22.95 -8.33 7.43
CA ALA A 333 -22.69 -8.16 8.85
C ALA A 333 -22.74 -9.50 9.60
N VAL A 334 -22.06 -9.52 10.75
CA VAL A 334 -22.25 -10.50 11.83
C VAL A 334 -22.49 -9.78 13.13
N ARG A 335 -23.21 -10.42 14.05
CA ARG A 335 -23.66 -9.85 15.32
C ARG A 335 -23.25 -10.73 16.50
N SER A 336 -23.01 -10.11 17.63
CA SER A 336 -22.77 -10.80 18.89
C SER A 336 -23.58 -10.14 20.04
N LYS A 337 -24.26 -10.95 20.84
CA LYS A 337 -25.00 -10.51 22.03
C LYS A 337 -24.33 -10.88 23.35
N ASP A 338 -23.15 -11.46 23.30
CA ASP A 338 -22.39 -11.98 24.43
C ASP A 338 -20.98 -11.40 24.51
N ASN A 339 -20.86 -10.12 24.15
CA ASN A 339 -19.59 -9.39 24.11
C ASN A 339 -18.56 -10.05 23.19
N GLY A 340 -18.96 -10.58 22.02
CA GLY A 340 -18.05 -11.12 21.00
C GLY A 340 -17.53 -12.53 21.31
N ARG A 341 -18.21 -13.31 22.16
CA ARG A 341 -17.86 -14.71 22.40
C ARG A 341 -18.43 -15.63 21.33
N THR A 342 -19.66 -15.37 20.92
CA THR A 342 -20.32 -16.07 19.80
C THR A 342 -20.86 -15.06 18.79
N TRP A 343 -21.00 -15.51 17.53
CA TRP A 343 -21.38 -14.66 16.41
C TRP A 343 -22.49 -15.29 15.59
N SER A 344 -23.38 -14.45 15.06
CA SER A 344 -24.42 -14.87 14.12
C SER A 344 -23.82 -15.40 12.83
N LYS A 345 -24.64 -16.06 12.01
CA LYS A 345 -24.30 -16.24 10.59
C LYS A 345 -24.24 -14.87 9.90
N PRO A 346 -23.41 -14.74 8.85
CA PRO A 346 -23.40 -13.55 8.01
C PRO A 346 -24.76 -13.24 7.43
N GLU A 347 -25.17 -11.96 7.50
CA GLU A 347 -26.38 -11.43 6.86
C GLU A 347 -26.00 -10.39 5.81
N LYS A 348 -26.64 -10.44 4.64
CA LYS A 348 -26.43 -9.46 3.58
C LYS A 348 -27.22 -8.19 3.89
N LEU A 349 -26.55 -7.05 3.85
CA LEU A 349 -27.16 -5.76 4.18
C LEU A 349 -27.74 -5.06 2.95
N SER A 350 -28.78 -4.24 3.18
CA SER A 350 -29.29 -3.31 2.16
C SER A 350 -28.40 -2.06 1.99
N LEU A 351 -27.43 -1.86 2.87
CA LEU A 351 -26.41 -0.82 2.81
C LEU A 351 -25.68 -0.81 1.45
N LYS A 352 -25.58 0.36 0.81
CA LYS A 352 -25.01 0.53 -0.53
C LYS A 352 -23.55 0.95 -0.47
N GLY A 353 -23.25 1.91 0.42
CA GLY A 353 -21.91 2.47 0.55
C GLY A 353 -20.94 1.50 1.20
N GLN A 354 -19.69 1.54 0.76
CA GLN A 354 -18.57 0.77 1.32
C GLN A 354 -17.57 1.73 1.97
N THR A 355 -17.13 1.38 3.17
CA THR A 355 -16.07 2.07 3.89
C THR A 355 -15.27 1.05 4.72
N PRO A 356 -13.95 1.29 4.95
CA PRO A 356 -13.12 0.30 5.64
C PRO A 356 -13.42 0.17 7.14
N HIS A 357 -13.98 1.21 7.78
CA HIS A 357 -14.18 1.23 9.23
C HIS A 357 -15.65 1.01 9.63
N GLY A 358 -16.54 0.79 8.65
CA GLY A 358 -17.96 0.58 8.90
C GLY A 358 -18.72 1.84 9.39
N PRO A 359 -19.95 1.65 9.86
CA PRO A 359 -20.77 2.74 10.38
C PRO A 359 -20.30 3.21 11.76
N ILE A 360 -20.59 4.47 12.06
CA ILE A 360 -20.49 5.05 13.41
C ILE A 360 -21.83 4.97 14.13
N LEU A 361 -21.82 4.97 15.47
CA LEU A 361 -23.00 5.14 16.30
C LEU A 361 -23.21 6.63 16.57
N LEU A 362 -24.37 7.14 16.19
CA LEU A 362 -24.79 8.51 16.49
C LEU A 362 -25.27 8.60 17.95
N ARG A 363 -25.31 9.81 18.49
CA ARG A 363 -25.75 10.10 19.86
C ARG A 363 -27.19 9.73 20.14
N ASP A 364 -28.02 9.67 19.11
CA ASP A 364 -29.42 9.20 19.20
C ASP A 364 -29.56 7.66 19.15
N GLY A 365 -28.45 6.93 19.10
CA GLY A 365 -28.43 5.48 19.06
C GLY A 365 -28.60 4.88 17.67
N SER A 366 -28.76 5.67 16.62
CA SER A 366 -28.81 5.16 15.26
C SER A 366 -27.41 4.94 14.68
N LEU A 367 -27.32 4.07 13.69
CA LEU A 367 -26.10 3.87 12.90
C LEU A 367 -26.08 4.81 11.70
N PHE A 368 -24.91 5.35 11.41
CA PHE A 368 -24.69 6.26 10.31
C PHE A 368 -23.40 5.93 9.56
N GLN A 369 -23.43 6.03 8.26
CA GLN A 369 -22.25 5.82 7.42
C GLN A 369 -22.24 6.79 6.25
N ILE A 370 -21.07 7.38 5.95
CA ILE A 370 -20.76 7.81 4.59
C ILE A 370 -19.96 6.69 3.93
N GLY A 371 -20.27 6.38 2.68
CA GLY A 371 -19.68 5.24 1.99
C GLY A 371 -19.51 5.48 0.50
N ARG A 372 -18.54 4.80 -0.07
CA ARG A 372 -18.34 4.79 -1.52
C ARG A 372 -19.40 3.87 -2.16
N SER A 373 -20.16 4.40 -3.08
CA SER A 373 -21.10 3.63 -3.89
C SER A 373 -20.96 3.96 -5.37
N PHE A 374 -21.81 3.37 -6.21
CA PHE A 374 -21.76 3.57 -7.65
C PHE A 374 -23.15 3.98 -8.14
N THR A 375 -23.23 4.97 -9.03
CA THR A 375 -24.45 5.25 -9.78
C THR A 375 -24.77 4.02 -10.64
N ARG A 376 -26.05 3.75 -10.87
CA ARG A 376 -26.42 2.74 -11.87
C ARG A 376 -25.87 3.17 -13.23
N SER A 377 -25.11 2.29 -13.89
CA SER A 377 -24.71 2.51 -15.27
C SER A 377 -25.95 2.57 -16.17
N GLY A 378 -25.91 3.43 -17.19
CA GLY A 378 -26.85 3.36 -18.30
C GLY A 378 -26.82 1.96 -18.93
N GLN A 379 -27.89 1.54 -19.63
CA GLN A 379 -28.13 0.17 -20.11
C GLN A 379 -27.12 -0.36 -21.17
N GLY A 380 -25.89 0.17 -21.22
CA GLY A 380 -24.83 -0.29 -22.15
C GLY A 380 -23.90 -1.32 -21.50
N LYS A 381 -23.66 -2.46 -22.17
CA LYS A 381 -22.62 -3.43 -21.78
C LYS A 381 -21.25 -2.72 -21.75
N GLY A 382 -20.71 -2.46 -20.55
CA GLY A 382 -19.35 -1.94 -20.37
C GLY A 382 -19.24 -0.57 -19.70
N GLU A 383 -20.32 0.18 -19.51
CA GLU A 383 -20.29 1.45 -18.75
C GLU A 383 -20.28 1.16 -17.24
N ARG A 384 -19.16 1.46 -16.59
CA ARG A 384 -19.09 1.49 -15.12
C ARG A 384 -19.82 2.74 -14.64
N GLY A 385 -20.76 2.59 -13.69
CA GLY A 385 -21.38 3.73 -13.05
C GLY A 385 -20.33 4.64 -12.38
N ARG A 386 -20.62 5.94 -12.30
CA ARG A 386 -19.78 6.91 -11.61
C ARG A 386 -19.64 6.55 -10.13
N THR A 387 -18.44 6.64 -9.59
CA THR A 387 -18.20 6.53 -8.15
C THR A 387 -18.76 7.76 -7.45
N ILE A 388 -19.52 7.54 -6.39
CA ILE A 388 -20.14 8.57 -5.56
C ILE A 388 -19.87 8.29 -4.09
N ILE A 389 -19.97 9.32 -3.26
CA ILE A 389 -19.98 9.20 -1.80
C ILE A 389 -21.43 9.44 -1.36
N SER A 390 -22.05 8.44 -0.74
CA SER A 390 -23.40 8.52 -0.21
C SER A 390 -23.41 8.56 1.32
N ALA A 391 -24.49 9.09 1.90
CA ALA A 391 -24.76 9.04 3.34
C ALA A 391 -25.99 8.15 3.58
N GLU A 392 -25.84 7.21 4.49
CA GLU A 392 -26.87 6.21 4.82
C GLU A 392 -27.02 6.09 6.35
N ARG A 393 -28.25 5.81 6.79
CA ARG A 393 -28.61 5.69 8.20
C ARG A 393 -29.47 4.47 8.47
N SER A 394 -29.31 3.88 9.66
CA SER A 394 -30.18 2.83 10.17
C SER A 394 -30.63 3.20 11.59
N THR A 395 -31.94 3.09 11.85
CA THR A 395 -32.57 3.33 13.15
C THR A 395 -33.01 2.03 13.84
N ASP A 396 -32.73 0.89 13.24
CA ASP A 396 -33.16 -0.44 13.71
C ASP A 396 -31.96 -1.37 13.99
N GLY A 397 -30.80 -0.78 14.34
CA GLY A 397 -29.59 -1.52 14.66
C GLY A 397 -28.93 -2.15 13.41
N GLY A 398 -29.04 -1.52 12.26
CA GLY A 398 -28.37 -1.96 11.02
C GLY A 398 -29.14 -3.01 10.22
N ARG A 399 -30.41 -3.28 10.52
CA ARG A 399 -31.23 -4.25 9.77
C ARG A 399 -31.73 -3.68 8.46
N THR A 400 -32.15 -2.42 8.50
CA THR A 400 -32.53 -1.66 7.29
C THR A 400 -31.74 -0.36 7.20
N TRP A 401 -31.50 0.11 5.99
CA TRP A 401 -30.71 1.31 5.73
C TRP A 401 -31.45 2.25 4.79
N GLU A 402 -31.55 3.52 5.20
CA GLU A 402 -32.10 4.62 4.40
C GLU A 402 -30.95 5.42 3.80
N VAL A 403 -31.04 5.72 2.51
CA VAL A 403 -30.13 6.68 1.85
C VAL A 403 -30.61 8.08 2.16
N LEU A 404 -29.87 8.84 2.95
CA LEU A 404 -30.18 10.24 3.30
C LEU A 404 -29.68 11.20 2.22
N CYS A 405 -28.45 10.96 1.71
CA CYS A 405 -27.84 11.71 0.62
C CYS A 405 -27.24 10.72 -0.38
N GLY A 406 -27.74 10.73 -1.60
CA GLY A 406 -27.33 9.78 -2.64
C GLY A 406 -25.98 10.11 -3.26
N ASP A 407 -25.56 11.38 -3.25
CA ASP A 407 -24.31 11.85 -3.82
C ASP A 407 -23.87 13.15 -3.10
N ILE A 408 -22.87 13.05 -2.23
CA ILE A 408 -22.31 14.21 -1.56
C ILE A 408 -21.56 15.06 -2.59
N PRO A 409 -21.87 16.37 -2.72
CA PRO A 409 -21.33 17.18 -3.81
C PRO A 409 -19.82 17.39 -3.72
N ASP A 410 -19.15 17.45 -4.86
CA ASP A 410 -17.75 17.87 -5.00
C ASP A 410 -17.66 19.36 -5.33
N THR A 411 -16.63 20.06 -4.82
CA THR A 411 -16.42 21.49 -5.10
C THR A 411 -16.15 21.78 -6.57
N ASN A 412 -15.63 20.81 -7.28
CA ASN A 412 -15.20 21.07 -8.65
C ASN A 412 -16.35 20.96 -9.66
N GLY A 413 -17.60 20.57 -9.22
CA GLY A 413 -18.81 20.56 -10.07
C GLY A 413 -18.62 20.07 -11.50
N GLU A 414 -17.42 19.98 -11.94
CA GLU A 414 -16.95 19.73 -13.27
C GLU A 414 -15.93 18.58 -13.24
N ASN A 415 -16.37 17.38 -13.61
CA ASN A 415 -15.48 16.35 -14.14
C ASN A 415 -14.31 15.88 -13.24
N THR A 416 -14.53 15.71 -11.92
CA THR A 416 -13.60 14.82 -11.20
C THR A 416 -13.65 13.46 -11.86
N PRO A 417 -12.54 12.96 -12.43
CA PRO A 417 -12.55 11.68 -13.11
C PRO A 417 -13.17 10.60 -12.24
N ASP A 418 -14.00 9.75 -12.81
CA ASP A 418 -14.51 8.57 -12.13
C ASP A 418 -13.39 7.85 -11.39
N HIS A 419 -13.66 7.41 -10.17
CA HIS A 419 -12.76 6.67 -9.30
C HIS A 419 -11.74 7.46 -8.45
N MET A 420 -11.88 8.77 -8.30
CA MET A 420 -10.97 9.55 -7.45
C MET A 420 -11.33 9.51 -5.97
N PHE A 421 -12.63 9.40 -5.64
CA PHE A 421 -13.11 9.34 -4.26
C PHE A 421 -13.26 7.91 -3.77
N HIS A 422 -12.71 7.64 -2.58
CA HIS A 422 -12.70 6.32 -1.95
C HIS A 422 -12.91 6.46 -0.44
N GLU A 423 -13.14 5.38 0.24
CA GLU A 423 -12.94 5.10 1.65
C GLU A 423 -13.13 6.31 2.59
N PRO A 424 -14.36 6.82 2.73
CA PRO A 424 -14.66 7.91 3.63
C PRO A 424 -14.82 7.43 5.07
N HIS A 425 -14.71 8.37 6.03
CA HIS A 425 -15.13 8.19 7.41
C HIS A 425 -15.81 9.46 7.93
N ALA A 426 -16.73 9.32 8.87
CA ALA A 426 -17.42 10.44 9.50
C ALA A 426 -17.30 10.39 11.03
N VAL A 427 -17.53 11.54 11.68
CA VAL A 427 -17.71 11.67 13.12
C VAL A 427 -18.85 12.63 13.40
N GLU A 428 -19.68 12.32 14.40
CA GLU A 428 -20.67 13.24 14.94
C GLU A 428 -20.08 13.97 16.14
N LEU A 429 -20.08 15.30 16.08
CA LEU A 429 -19.62 16.16 17.16
C LEU A 429 -20.70 16.33 18.24
N ALA A 430 -20.29 16.87 19.41
CA ALA A 430 -21.17 17.10 20.55
C ALA A 430 -22.39 17.97 20.23
N ASP A 431 -22.31 18.85 19.23
CA ASP A 431 -23.41 19.71 18.77
C ASP A 431 -24.27 19.08 17.66
N GLY A 432 -24.04 17.81 17.31
CA GLY A 432 -24.75 17.10 16.25
C GLY A 432 -24.21 17.37 14.83
N THR A 433 -23.16 18.18 14.68
CA THR A 433 -22.50 18.37 13.39
C THR A 433 -21.80 17.09 12.97
N LEU A 434 -22.00 16.66 11.74
CA LEU A 434 -21.26 15.56 11.12
C LEU A 434 -20.11 16.10 10.28
N ILE A 435 -18.89 15.64 10.53
CA ILE A 435 -17.72 15.89 9.69
C ILE A 435 -17.41 14.62 8.92
N GLY A 436 -17.30 14.72 7.60
CA GLY A 436 -16.85 13.65 6.72
C GLY A 436 -15.47 13.97 6.14
N LEU A 437 -14.55 13.03 6.20
CA LEU A 437 -13.30 13.03 5.44
C LEU A 437 -13.33 11.91 4.41
N VAL A 438 -12.82 12.21 3.23
CA VAL A 438 -12.86 11.30 2.08
C VAL A 438 -11.45 11.14 1.50
N ARG A 439 -11.03 9.89 1.33
CA ARG A 439 -9.81 9.54 0.60
C ARG A 439 -9.91 10.02 -0.84
N TYR A 440 -8.86 10.67 -1.33
CA TYR A 440 -8.78 11.20 -2.68
C TYR A 440 -7.53 10.70 -3.41
N HIS A 441 -7.72 10.17 -4.62
CA HIS A 441 -6.67 9.62 -5.48
C HIS A 441 -6.18 10.59 -6.56
N GLY A 442 -6.64 11.84 -6.54
CA GLY A 442 -6.17 12.86 -7.47
C GLY A 442 -4.72 13.28 -7.22
N PRO A 443 -4.16 14.12 -8.09
CA PRO A 443 -2.72 14.41 -8.13
C PRO A 443 -2.12 14.98 -6.84
N ASP A 444 -2.93 15.62 -6.01
CA ASP A 444 -2.50 16.24 -4.77
C ASP A 444 -2.53 15.31 -3.56
N HIS A 445 -3.18 14.15 -3.68
CA HIS A 445 -3.36 13.14 -2.62
C HIS A 445 -3.91 13.70 -1.29
N CYS A 446 -4.42 14.93 -1.29
CA CYS A 446 -5.01 15.54 -0.11
C CYS A 446 -6.42 15.02 0.11
N MET A 447 -6.76 14.68 1.36
CA MET A 447 -8.13 14.32 1.71
C MET A 447 -9.11 15.45 1.41
N ARG A 448 -10.36 15.10 1.20
CA ARG A 448 -11.48 16.03 1.03
C ARG A 448 -12.36 16.01 2.26
N GLN A 449 -12.81 17.19 2.69
CA GLN A 449 -13.68 17.36 3.84
C GLN A 449 -15.04 17.86 3.41
N THR A 450 -16.08 17.36 4.07
CA THR A 450 -17.47 17.81 3.94
C THR A 450 -18.14 17.86 5.31
N VAL A 451 -19.18 18.65 5.47
CA VAL A 451 -19.88 18.86 6.74
C VAL A 451 -21.39 18.80 6.51
N SER A 452 -22.10 18.14 7.42
CA SER A 452 -23.56 18.16 7.50
C SER A 452 -24.00 18.71 8.87
N ARG A 453 -25.08 19.51 8.88
CA ARG A 453 -25.69 20.10 10.09
C ARG A 453 -27.15 19.67 10.29
N ASP A 454 -27.62 18.72 9.49
CA ASP A 454 -29.00 18.27 9.46
C ASP A 454 -29.12 16.73 9.56
N GLY A 455 -28.15 16.13 10.27
CA GLY A 455 -28.12 14.69 10.50
C GLY A 455 -27.80 13.86 9.25
N GLY A 456 -27.02 14.43 8.31
CA GLY A 456 -26.53 13.71 7.12
C GLY A 456 -27.41 13.84 5.88
N ARG A 457 -28.44 14.70 5.89
CA ARG A 457 -29.37 14.88 4.74
C ARG A 457 -28.77 15.77 3.67
N THR A 458 -28.12 16.86 4.08
CA THR A 458 -27.41 17.75 3.17
C THR A 458 -25.95 17.92 3.64
N TRP A 459 -25.08 18.14 2.66
CA TRP A 459 -23.64 18.25 2.89
C TRP A 459 -23.05 19.43 2.15
N THR A 460 -22.06 20.07 2.75
CA THR A 460 -21.24 21.04 2.03
C THR A 460 -20.49 20.32 0.90
N PRO A 461 -20.17 21.03 -0.20
CA PRO A 461 -19.27 20.46 -1.19
C PRO A 461 -17.94 19.99 -0.55
N MET A 462 -17.44 18.85 -1.02
CA MET A 462 -16.16 18.30 -0.56
C MET A 462 -15.01 19.22 -0.90
N THR A 463 -14.35 19.82 0.10
CA THR A 463 -13.24 20.76 -0.06
C THR A 463 -11.89 20.11 0.23
N LYS A 464 -10.85 20.58 -0.43
CA LYS A 464 -9.48 20.13 -0.21
C LYS A 464 -8.99 20.50 1.20
N THR A 465 -8.40 19.54 1.90
CA THR A 465 -7.64 19.77 3.13
C THR A 465 -6.14 19.85 2.83
N ALA A 466 -5.33 20.20 3.84
CA ALA A 466 -3.87 20.11 3.75
C ALA A 466 -3.34 18.71 4.17
N MET A 467 -4.21 17.80 4.62
CA MET A 467 -3.81 16.46 5.08
C MET A 467 -3.55 15.54 3.88
N ILE A 468 -2.32 15.02 3.78
CA ILE A 468 -1.89 14.07 2.75
C ILE A 468 -1.83 12.68 3.38
N GLY A 469 -2.76 11.80 3.03
CA GLY A 469 -2.82 10.44 3.57
C GLY A 469 -4.17 9.77 3.30
N LEU A 470 -4.30 8.49 3.71
CA LEU A 470 -5.48 7.66 3.40
C LEU A 470 -5.47 6.30 4.13
N PRO A 471 -6.67 5.71 4.42
CA PRO A 471 -7.94 6.40 4.58
C PRO A 471 -7.99 7.20 5.88
N PRO A 472 -8.96 8.10 6.07
CA PRO A 472 -9.18 8.78 7.34
C PRO A 472 -9.90 7.89 8.35
N HIS A 473 -9.66 8.16 9.64
CA HIS A 473 -10.54 7.74 10.74
C HIS A 473 -10.60 8.84 11.79
N LEU A 474 -11.80 9.32 12.06
CA LEU A 474 -12.08 10.47 12.90
C LEU A 474 -12.60 10.05 14.28
N ILE A 475 -12.16 10.75 15.31
CA ILE A 475 -12.75 10.71 16.66
C ILE A 475 -12.87 12.14 17.23
N GLU A 476 -13.91 12.40 18.02
CA GLU A 476 -14.01 13.58 18.86
C GLU A 476 -13.49 13.25 20.25
N LEU A 477 -12.66 14.12 20.82
CA LEU A 477 -12.17 14.00 22.19
C LEU A 477 -13.12 14.72 23.18
N PRO A 478 -13.09 14.38 24.48
CA PRO A 478 -13.97 14.99 25.49
C PRO A 478 -13.83 16.51 25.62
N ASP A 479 -12.70 17.08 25.24
CA ASP A 479 -12.45 18.53 25.23
C ASP A 479 -12.89 19.23 23.92
N GLY A 480 -13.55 18.49 23.02
CA GLY A 480 -14.08 18.99 21.76
C GLY A 480 -13.05 19.07 20.62
N LYS A 481 -11.80 18.66 20.85
CA LYS A 481 -10.84 18.48 19.76
C LYS A 481 -11.27 17.32 18.86
N VAL A 482 -11.00 17.45 17.59
CA VAL A 482 -11.20 16.37 16.61
C VAL A 482 -9.85 15.85 16.16
N VAL A 483 -9.70 14.54 16.18
CA VAL A 483 -8.49 13.85 15.72
C VAL A 483 -8.82 13.06 14.46
N ASN A 484 -8.03 13.24 13.41
CA ASN A 484 -8.01 12.37 12.24
C ASN A 484 -6.72 11.56 12.23
N VAL A 485 -6.82 10.24 12.16
CA VAL A 485 -5.67 9.34 11.94
C VAL A 485 -5.70 8.80 10.51
N TYR A 486 -4.53 8.63 9.90
CA TYR A 486 -4.42 8.20 8.50
C TYR A 486 -3.06 7.60 8.17
N GLY A 487 -3.02 6.70 7.16
CA GLY A 487 -1.79 6.13 6.62
C GLY A 487 -1.21 7.01 5.50
N ARG A 488 0.12 7.15 5.46
CA ARG A 488 0.83 7.79 4.35
C ARG A 488 1.50 6.72 3.50
N ARG A 489 0.97 6.49 2.29
CA ARG A 489 1.32 5.36 1.44
C ARG A 489 2.02 5.74 0.13
N HIS A 490 1.98 7.00 -0.28
CA HIS A 490 2.42 7.44 -1.60
C HIS A 490 3.35 8.65 -1.57
N VAL A 491 3.58 9.26 -0.41
CA VAL A 491 4.34 10.50 -0.27
C VAL A 491 5.69 10.25 0.34
N ARG A 492 6.72 10.88 -0.21
CA ARG A 492 8.09 10.88 0.32
C ARG A 492 8.39 12.17 1.09
N PRO A 493 9.32 12.09 2.01
CA PRO A 493 9.76 10.95 2.78
C PRO A 493 8.70 10.59 3.82
N GLY A 494 8.66 9.33 4.24
CA GLY A 494 7.92 8.97 5.44
C GLY A 494 6.63 8.21 5.21
N TYR A 495 6.76 6.95 4.76
CA TYR A 495 5.69 5.99 4.97
C TYR A 495 5.40 5.84 6.47
N GLY A 496 4.14 5.73 6.84
CA GLY A 496 3.77 5.54 8.24
C GLY A 496 2.33 5.89 8.55
N GLU A 497 2.01 5.87 9.84
CA GLU A 497 0.73 6.28 10.37
C GLU A 497 0.86 7.64 11.04
N PHE A 498 -0.08 8.52 10.74
CA PHE A 498 -0.05 9.90 11.21
C PHE A 498 -1.39 10.33 11.80
N ALA A 499 -1.37 11.42 12.55
CA ALA A 499 -2.57 12.08 13.02
C ALA A 499 -2.47 13.59 12.86
N ALA A 500 -3.60 14.23 12.56
CA ALA A 500 -3.78 15.67 12.63
C ALA A 500 -4.86 15.99 13.66
N VAL A 501 -4.68 17.09 14.38
CA VAL A 501 -5.62 17.55 15.41
C VAL A 501 -6.25 18.86 14.94
N SER A 502 -7.54 18.97 15.17
CA SER A 502 -8.30 20.23 15.05
C SER A 502 -8.73 20.67 16.44
N ASP A 503 -8.39 21.92 16.80
CA ASP A 503 -8.81 22.54 18.05
C ASP A 503 -10.13 23.34 17.91
N ASP A 504 -10.64 23.46 16.67
CA ASP A 504 -11.79 24.28 16.28
C ASP A 504 -12.92 23.44 15.65
N ARG A 505 -13.11 22.23 16.16
CA ARG A 505 -14.17 21.30 15.74
C ARG A 505 -14.14 20.99 14.24
N GLY A 506 -12.95 20.76 13.70
CA GLY A 506 -12.75 20.38 12.31
C GLY A 506 -12.81 21.53 11.32
N ALA A 507 -12.86 22.79 11.75
CA ALA A 507 -12.80 23.91 10.83
C ALA A 507 -11.40 24.06 10.20
N THR A 508 -10.35 23.84 11.00
CA THR A 508 -8.96 23.79 10.54
C THR A 508 -8.21 22.61 11.14
N TRP A 509 -7.11 22.21 10.49
CA TRP A 509 -6.28 21.09 10.90
C TRP A 509 -4.82 21.50 11.08
N ASP A 510 -4.23 21.18 12.24
CA ASP A 510 -2.82 21.47 12.52
C ASP A 510 -1.91 20.46 11.80
N THR A 511 -1.71 20.68 10.51
CA THR A 511 -0.81 19.85 9.68
C THR A 511 0.66 20.28 9.80
N ALA A 512 0.93 21.46 10.37
CA ALA A 512 2.30 21.91 10.66
C ALA A 512 2.94 21.09 11.80
N ASN A 513 2.13 20.64 12.76
CA ASN A 513 2.54 19.80 13.88
C ASN A 513 1.90 18.41 13.78
N GLU A 514 1.87 17.85 12.58
CA GLU A 514 1.38 16.50 12.33
C GLU A 514 2.08 15.48 13.26
N ILE A 515 1.30 14.57 13.83
CA ILE A 515 1.80 13.58 14.80
C ILE A 515 2.18 12.31 14.04
N ALA A 516 3.42 11.86 14.17
CA ALA A 516 3.83 10.54 13.72
C ALA A 516 3.46 9.49 14.77
N LEU A 517 2.59 8.54 14.41
CA LEU A 517 2.20 7.40 15.26
C LEU A 517 3.05 6.17 15.00
N ALA A 518 3.51 6.00 13.76
CA ALA A 518 4.37 4.92 13.31
C ALA A 518 5.15 5.34 12.07
N HIS A 519 6.32 4.75 11.86
CA HIS A 519 7.03 4.82 10.60
C HIS A 519 7.01 3.44 9.93
N GLY A 520 6.70 3.40 8.63
CA GLY A 520 6.61 2.18 7.84
C GLY A 520 7.79 2.02 6.89
N HIS A 521 8.03 0.80 6.43
CA HIS A 521 9.10 0.49 5.47
C HIS A 521 8.69 0.74 4.01
N ASN A 522 7.40 0.68 3.73
CA ASN A 522 6.84 0.84 2.39
C ASN A 522 5.37 1.29 2.46
N GLY A 523 4.72 1.43 1.30
CA GLY A 523 3.33 1.86 1.22
C GLY A 523 2.27 0.78 1.49
N ASP A 524 2.65 -0.45 1.89
CA ASP A 524 1.69 -1.51 2.27
C ASP A 524 1.42 -1.47 3.78
N LEU A 525 0.74 -0.42 4.17
CA LEU A 525 0.40 -0.05 5.54
C LEU A 525 -0.89 0.77 5.56
N GLY A 526 -1.36 1.10 6.75
CA GLY A 526 -2.42 2.10 6.90
C GLY A 526 -3.66 1.56 7.58
N TYR A 527 -4.77 2.19 7.21
CA TYR A 527 -6.10 1.93 7.76
C TYR A 527 -6.11 2.03 9.29
N PRO A 528 -5.55 3.12 9.83
CA PRO A 528 -5.58 3.31 11.27
C PRO A 528 -7.00 3.55 11.75
N ALA A 529 -7.35 2.92 12.86
CA ALA A 529 -8.60 3.15 13.57
C ALA A 529 -8.30 3.39 15.05
N SER A 530 -9.01 4.33 15.66
CA SER A 530 -8.73 4.79 17.02
C SER A 530 -9.93 4.65 17.93
N CYS A 531 -9.67 4.35 19.20
CA CYS A 531 -10.64 4.49 20.27
C CYS A 531 -10.03 5.21 21.48
N LEU A 532 -10.88 5.88 22.25
CA LEU A 532 -10.50 6.55 23.49
C LEU A 532 -10.48 5.55 24.64
N LEU A 533 -9.41 5.59 25.43
CA LEU A 533 -9.25 4.79 26.65
C LEU A 533 -9.68 5.59 27.90
N PRO A 534 -9.99 4.90 29.03
CA PRO A 534 -10.44 5.56 30.25
C PRO A 534 -9.43 6.54 30.86
N ASP A 535 -8.13 6.34 30.59
CA ASP A 535 -7.04 7.20 31.05
C ASP A 535 -6.81 8.43 30.17
N GLY A 536 -7.74 8.71 29.24
CA GLY A 536 -7.64 9.80 28.29
C GLY A 536 -6.64 9.57 27.16
N CYS A 537 -5.99 8.39 27.12
CA CYS A 537 -5.14 8.02 26.00
C CYS A 537 -5.97 7.56 24.80
N ILE A 538 -5.38 7.66 23.64
CA ILE A 538 -5.92 7.13 22.39
C ILE A 538 -5.16 5.84 22.07
N LEU A 539 -5.88 4.78 21.76
CA LEU A 539 -5.32 3.58 21.16
C LEU A 539 -5.64 3.60 19.66
N THR A 540 -4.61 3.62 18.84
CA THR A 540 -4.73 3.53 17.38
C THR A 540 -4.19 2.18 16.93
N VAL A 541 -5.03 1.38 16.26
CA VAL A 541 -4.65 0.11 15.61
C VAL A 541 -4.50 0.34 14.11
N TYR A 542 -3.54 -0.32 13.47
CA TYR A 542 -3.26 -0.19 12.05
C TYR A 542 -2.53 -1.45 11.55
N TYR A 543 -2.30 -1.56 10.25
CA TYR A 543 -1.47 -2.63 9.74
C TYR A 543 -0.23 -2.07 9.03
N GLN A 544 0.89 -2.76 9.19
CA GLN A 544 2.12 -2.53 8.44
C GLN A 544 3.05 -3.74 8.55
N GLN A 545 4.09 -3.78 7.73
CA GLN A 545 5.14 -4.77 7.89
C GLN A 545 5.96 -4.46 9.15
N PRO A 546 6.11 -5.41 10.09
CA PRO A 546 6.92 -5.20 11.30
C PRO A 546 8.41 -5.14 10.97
N GLU A 547 8.81 -5.87 9.91
CA GLU A 547 10.14 -5.94 9.33
C GLU A 547 10.00 -6.04 7.81
N MET A 548 11.04 -5.67 7.07
CA MET A 548 10.96 -5.60 5.60
C MET A 548 10.69 -6.93 4.90
N ASP A 549 10.97 -8.05 5.54
CA ASP A 549 10.83 -9.41 5.00
C ASP A 549 9.59 -10.14 5.50
N LYS A 550 8.81 -9.53 6.36
CA LYS A 550 7.60 -10.12 6.95
C LYS A 550 6.34 -9.67 6.23
N LYS A 551 5.32 -10.52 6.27
CA LYS A 551 3.97 -10.12 5.89
C LYS A 551 3.49 -9.02 6.84
N PRO A 552 2.56 -8.15 6.40
CA PRO A 552 1.95 -7.18 7.29
C PRO A 552 1.28 -7.84 8.49
N CYS A 553 1.39 -7.18 9.62
CA CYS A 553 0.77 -7.57 10.89
C CYS A 553 -0.09 -6.41 11.42
N LEU A 554 -0.89 -6.67 12.46
CA LEU A 554 -1.54 -5.59 13.19
C LEU A 554 -0.60 -5.04 14.25
N MET A 555 -0.54 -3.72 14.28
CA MET A 555 0.20 -2.94 15.26
C MET A 555 -0.75 -2.01 16.00
N ALA A 556 -0.33 -1.54 17.15
CA ALA A 556 -1.01 -0.48 17.86
C ALA A 556 -0.02 0.53 18.44
N THR A 557 -0.47 1.78 18.50
CA THR A 557 0.20 2.88 19.19
C THR A 557 -0.74 3.42 20.27
N LYS A 558 -0.27 3.46 21.51
CA LYS A 558 -0.94 4.17 22.61
C LYS A 558 -0.31 5.53 22.78
N TRP A 559 -1.11 6.58 22.75
CA TRP A 559 -0.66 7.95 22.74
C TRP A 559 -1.70 8.90 23.31
N ARG A 560 -1.32 10.15 23.58
CA ARG A 560 -2.25 11.20 24.01
C ARG A 560 -1.95 12.51 23.29
N VAL A 561 -2.99 13.29 23.04
CA VAL A 561 -2.88 14.69 22.60
C VAL A 561 -2.46 15.55 23.79
N LYS A 562 -1.58 16.54 23.57
CA LYS A 562 -1.14 17.54 24.54
C LYS A 562 -2.01 18.78 24.48
#